data_fb2a5dcb58cb90f24bf1bc25ebe80290
#
_entry.id   fb2a5dcb58cb90f24bf1bc25ebe80290
#
_cell.length_a   1.000
_cell.length_b   1.000
_cell.length_c   1.000
_cell.angle_alpha   90.00
_cell.angle_beta   90.00
_cell.angle_gamma   90.00
#
_symmetry.space_group_name_H-M   'P 1'
#
loop_
_entity.id
_entity.type
_entity.pdbx_description
1 polymer ?
#
loop_
_entity_poly.entity_id
_entity_poly.type
_entity_poly.pdbx_seq_one_letter_code
_entity_poly.pdbx_strand_id
1 'polypeptide(L)'
;MRKRKMLIALCIIIFVVVVIVIWFLIPYSPLRSEFLETVREKKRENVRYENEDVFTSSDFDRFPTAIRNYIERCGYLGTKKHNLVKMEYHDVDFMQGKDGPKLTIDYTQYDFAKQPDRLALIESSMFGVPFQGYDYYLDGKGGMKGVIAKAFTLFHQTGNEMDQACLATYLAECLFIPSALLENDIDMEVIDDFHIKATISFQGQTVSGIFAFNEQYEMTSFTTNDRAVVDTDGTVTYVPWTAECIDYTLGEDGLRHPTKFRAVWNYPDGDFVYFYGLISQISYE
;
A
#
# COMPACT_ATOMS: atom_id res chain seq x y z
N MET A 1 -22.56 53.03 15.65
CA MET A 1 -21.40 52.21 16.09
C MET A 1 -21.64 50.69 16.02
N ARG A 2 -22.73 50.14 16.54
CA ARG A 2 -23.01 48.68 16.55
C ARG A 2 -23.07 48.04 15.14
N LYS A 3 -23.78 48.60 14.17
CA LYS A 3 -23.88 48.12 12.78
C LYS A 3 -22.50 48.08 12.06
N ARG A 4 -21.66 49.09 12.26
CA ARG A 4 -20.31 49.12 11.65
C ARG A 4 -19.38 48.07 12.25
N LYS A 5 -19.44 47.80 13.57
CA LYS A 5 -18.70 46.72 14.22
C LYS A 5 -19.17 45.35 13.73
N MET A 6 -20.48 45.16 13.53
CA MET A 6 -21.07 43.92 13.02
C MET A 6 -20.65 43.66 11.56
N LEU A 7 -20.62 44.71 10.71
CA LEU A 7 -20.16 44.63 9.32
C LEU A 7 -18.65 44.23 9.26
N ILE A 8 -17.83 44.86 10.08
CA ILE A 8 -16.39 44.52 10.15
C ILE A 8 -16.20 43.07 10.60
N ALA A 9 -16.92 42.61 11.63
CA ALA A 9 -16.86 41.20 12.06
C ALA A 9 -17.28 40.24 10.94
N LEU A 10 -18.34 40.54 10.20
CA LEU A 10 -18.78 39.73 9.06
C LEU A 10 -17.72 39.69 7.95
N CYS A 11 -17.09 40.82 7.60
CA CYS A 11 -16.00 40.85 6.61
C CYS A 11 -14.80 40.01 7.04
N ILE A 12 -14.44 40.05 8.33
CA ILE A 12 -13.36 39.23 8.87
C ILE A 12 -13.70 37.73 8.76
N ILE A 13 -14.92 37.33 9.11
CA ILE A 13 -15.36 35.94 9.02
C ILE A 13 -15.31 35.45 7.56
N ILE A 14 -15.83 36.23 6.62
CA ILE A 14 -15.80 35.91 5.19
C ILE A 14 -14.35 35.78 4.71
N PHE A 15 -13.47 36.71 5.09
CA PHE A 15 -12.05 36.63 4.74
C PHE A 15 -11.39 35.33 5.26
N VAL A 16 -11.63 34.99 6.52
CA VAL A 16 -11.09 33.75 7.12
C VAL A 16 -11.61 32.51 6.38
N VAL A 17 -12.92 32.47 6.07
CA VAL A 17 -13.50 31.35 5.30
C VAL A 17 -12.84 31.23 3.92
N VAL A 18 -12.65 32.36 3.22
CA VAL A 18 -11.98 32.35 1.90
C VAL A 18 -10.55 31.81 2.02
N VAL A 19 -9.80 32.24 3.03
CA VAL A 19 -8.42 31.75 3.25
C VAL A 19 -8.41 30.24 3.52
N ILE A 20 -9.34 29.72 4.33
CA ILE A 20 -9.47 28.28 4.60
C ILE A 20 -9.81 27.51 3.31
N VAL A 21 -10.74 28.01 2.51
CA VAL A 21 -11.12 27.38 1.24
C VAL A 21 -9.92 27.34 0.29
N ILE A 22 -9.19 28.46 0.16
CA ILE A 22 -7.97 28.50 -0.66
C ILE A 22 -6.94 27.49 -0.15
N TRP A 23 -6.71 27.42 1.17
CA TRP A 23 -5.82 26.43 1.78
C TRP A 23 -6.20 24.99 1.42
N PHE A 24 -7.50 24.66 1.41
CA PHE A 24 -7.96 23.32 1.04
C PHE A 24 -7.79 23.01 -0.45
N LEU A 25 -7.91 24.03 -1.33
CA LEU A 25 -7.84 23.85 -2.77
C LEU A 25 -6.40 23.78 -3.32
N ILE A 26 -5.41 24.36 -2.64
CA ILE A 26 -4.03 24.25 -3.13
C ILE A 26 -3.53 22.80 -3.03
N PRO A 27 -2.75 22.31 -4.02
CA PRO A 27 -2.27 20.90 -4.03
C PRO A 27 -1.19 20.61 -2.97
N TYR A 28 -0.72 21.61 -2.25
CA TYR A 28 0.28 21.46 -1.18
C TYR A 28 -0.34 21.01 0.14
N SER A 29 0.37 20.10 0.82
CA SER A 29 0.20 19.82 2.25
C SER A 29 1.53 19.36 2.85
N PRO A 30 1.77 19.56 4.15
CA PRO A 30 2.97 19.06 4.81
C PRO A 30 3.15 17.55 4.67
N LEU A 31 2.08 16.77 4.88
CA LEU A 31 2.12 15.31 4.80
C LEU A 31 2.47 14.82 3.38
N ARG A 32 1.85 15.41 2.36
CA ARG A 32 2.16 15.08 0.96
C ARG A 32 3.60 15.43 0.61
N SER A 33 4.11 16.54 1.14
CA SER A 33 5.51 16.94 0.93
C SER A 33 6.48 15.98 1.60
N GLU A 34 6.21 15.57 2.85
CA GLU A 34 6.93 14.53 3.58
C GLU A 34 6.99 13.22 2.77
N PHE A 35 5.84 12.73 2.31
CA PHE A 35 5.75 11.54 1.47
C PHE A 35 6.59 11.65 0.18
N LEU A 36 6.41 12.74 -0.58
CA LEU A 36 7.11 12.92 -1.85
C LEU A 36 8.63 13.09 -1.67
N GLU A 37 9.06 13.68 -0.55
CA GLU A 37 10.47 13.80 -0.21
C GLU A 37 11.08 12.43 0.10
N THR A 38 10.42 11.64 0.96
CA THR A 38 10.83 10.27 1.30
C THR A 38 10.90 9.38 0.04
N VAL A 39 9.88 9.45 -0.85
CA VAL A 39 9.91 8.73 -2.13
C VAL A 39 11.13 9.14 -2.96
N ARG A 40 11.44 10.44 -3.05
CA ARG A 40 12.62 10.92 -3.82
C ARG A 40 13.94 10.43 -3.21
N GLU A 41 14.03 10.40 -1.88
CA GLU A 41 15.23 9.89 -1.17
C GLU A 41 15.41 8.41 -1.46
N LYS A 42 14.37 7.59 -1.28
CA LYS A 42 14.42 6.15 -1.56
C LYS A 42 14.69 5.85 -3.04
N LYS A 43 14.11 6.61 -3.98
CA LYS A 43 14.46 6.51 -5.40
C LYS A 43 15.95 6.79 -5.67
N ARG A 44 16.55 7.82 -5.04
CA ARG A 44 17.99 8.11 -5.19
C ARG A 44 18.87 7.01 -4.62
N GLU A 45 18.46 6.37 -3.54
CA GLU A 45 19.15 5.22 -2.97
C GLU A 45 19.11 4.02 -3.92
N ASN A 46 18.00 3.80 -4.61
CA ASN A 46 17.83 2.72 -5.58
C ASN A 46 18.54 2.98 -6.93
N VAL A 47 18.63 4.23 -7.40
CA VAL A 47 19.37 4.58 -8.63
C VAL A 47 20.84 4.14 -8.57
N ARG A 48 21.47 4.11 -7.40
CA ARG A 48 22.86 3.64 -7.24
C ARG A 48 23.03 2.15 -7.54
N TYR A 49 21.93 1.42 -7.68
CA TYR A 49 21.88 -0.02 -7.88
C TYR A 49 21.10 -0.41 -9.14
N GLU A 50 20.81 0.57 -10.03
CA GLU A 50 20.21 0.27 -11.33
C GLU A 50 21.06 -0.74 -12.08
N ASN A 51 20.45 -1.91 -12.28
CA ASN A 51 21.01 -2.96 -13.11
C ASN A 51 20.29 -2.95 -14.46
N GLU A 52 21.04 -3.04 -15.55
CA GLU A 52 20.48 -3.21 -16.91
C GLU A 52 20.03 -4.66 -17.15
N ASP A 53 20.20 -5.55 -16.16
CA ASP A 53 19.89 -6.96 -16.29
C ASP A 53 18.39 -7.18 -16.46
N VAL A 54 18.05 -8.18 -17.25
CA VAL A 54 16.67 -8.65 -17.45
C VAL A 54 16.42 -9.91 -16.63
N PHE A 55 15.18 -10.14 -16.30
CA PHE A 55 14.77 -11.39 -15.67
C PHE A 55 14.94 -12.58 -16.62
N THR A 56 15.56 -13.63 -16.11
CA THR A 56 15.72 -14.93 -16.77
C THR A 56 15.03 -16.02 -15.96
N SER A 57 14.73 -17.14 -16.59
CA SER A 57 14.17 -18.29 -15.86
C SER A 57 15.06 -18.77 -14.73
N SER A 58 16.39 -18.71 -14.93
CA SER A 58 17.37 -19.13 -13.92
C SER A 58 17.39 -18.26 -12.66
N ASP A 59 16.93 -17.02 -12.71
CA ASP A 59 16.77 -16.17 -11.52
C ASP A 59 15.78 -16.77 -10.51
N PHE A 60 14.83 -17.56 -11.00
CA PHE A 60 13.73 -18.11 -10.21
C PHE A 60 13.84 -19.61 -9.96
N ASP A 61 14.95 -20.28 -10.30
CA ASP A 61 15.13 -21.73 -10.17
C ASP A 61 14.96 -22.24 -8.73
N ARG A 62 15.29 -21.40 -7.75
CA ARG A 62 15.14 -21.74 -6.31
C ARG A 62 13.69 -21.70 -5.82
N PHE A 63 12.80 -21.07 -6.54
CA PHE A 63 11.41 -20.86 -6.12
C PHE A 63 10.48 -22.00 -6.56
N PRO A 64 9.37 -22.23 -5.84
CA PRO A 64 8.36 -23.22 -6.20
C PRO A 64 7.82 -23.03 -7.62
N THR A 65 7.33 -24.12 -8.20
CA THR A 65 6.81 -24.13 -9.58
C THR A 65 5.67 -23.10 -9.78
N ALA A 66 4.78 -22.94 -8.80
CA ALA A 66 3.69 -21.96 -8.92
C ALA A 66 4.22 -20.53 -9.04
N ILE A 67 5.29 -20.17 -8.31
CA ILE A 67 5.93 -18.86 -8.41
C ILE A 67 6.58 -18.65 -9.79
N ARG A 68 7.33 -19.66 -10.27
CA ARG A 68 7.97 -19.58 -11.60
C ARG A 68 6.94 -19.43 -12.71
N ASN A 69 5.83 -20.18 -12.63
CA ASN A 69 4.74 -20.09 -13.58
C ASN A 69 4.01 -18.73 -13.50
N TYR A 70 3.86 -18.16 -12.29
CA TYR A 70 3.33 -16.80 -12.13
C TYR A 70 4.22 -15.77 -12.83
N ILE A 71 5.55 -15.83 -12.63
CA ILE A 71 6.52 -14.92 -13.26
C ILE A 71 6.44 -15.01 -14.80
N GLU A 72 6.38 -16.21 -15.34
CA GLU A 72 6.22 -16.45 -16.78
C GLU A 72 4.85 -15.97 -17.26
N ARG A 73 3.77 -16.35 -16.57
CA ARG A 73 2.39 -15.99 -16.91
C ARG A 73 2.16 -14.48 -16.93
N CYS A 74 2.74 -13.76 -15.97
CA CYS A 74 2.62 -12.31 -15.92
C CYS A 74 3.55 -11.57 -16.88
N GLY A 75 4.45 -12.29 -17.58
CA GLY A 75 5.30 -11.72 -18.63
C GLY A 75 6.57 -11.03 -18.14
N TYR A 76 7.01 -11.30 -16.90
CA TYR A 76 8.21 -10.68 -16.36
C TYR A 76 9.51 -11.16 -17.00
N LEU A 77 9.56 -12.41 -17.52
CA LEU A 77 10.76 -12.94 -18.17
C LEU A 77 11.14 -12.10 -19.40
N GLY A 78 12.40 -11.66 -19.44
CA GLY A 78 12.94 -10.78 -20.48
C GLY A 78 12.69 -9.28 -20.26
N THR A 79 11.93 -8.90 -19.22
CA THR A 79 11.82 -7.49 -18.83
C THR A 79 12.96 -7.08 -17.91
N LYS A 80 13.23 -5.77 -17.79
CA LYS A 80 14.25 -5.21 -16.91
C LYS A 80 13.95 -5.58 -15.44
N LYS A 81 14.99 -5.85 -14.65
CA LYS A 81 14.88 -6.02 -13.20
C LYS A 81 14.67 -4.64 -12.56
N HIS A 82 13.40 -4.28 -12.39
CA HIS A 82 13.03 -3.01 -11.78
C HIS A 82 13.22 -3.04 -10.26
N ASN A 83 13.64 -1.93 -9.69
CA ASN A 83 13.85 -1.77 -8.24
C ASN A 83 12.67 -1.13 -7.53
N LEU A 84 11.68 -0.68 -8.28
CA LEU A 84 10.53 0.05 -7.77
C LEU A 84 9.29 -0.25 -8.61
N VAL A 85 8.17 -0.51 -7.95
CA VAL A 85 6.83 -0.47 -8.54
C VAL A 85 6.03 0.66 -7.90
N LYS A 86 5.32 1.43 -8.73
CA LYS A 86 4.32 2.41 -8.32
C LYS A 86 2.95 1.92 -8.74
N MET A 87 2.00 1.94 -7.81
CA MET A 87 0.59 1.61 -8.04
C MET A 87 -0.29 2.81 -7.69
N GLU A 88 -1.21 3.16 -8.56
CA GLU A 88 -2.15 4.26 -8.37
C GLU A 88 -3.58 3.73 -8.47
N TYR A 89 -4.41 4.20 -7.55
CA TYR A 89 -5.83 3.85 -7.46
C TYR A 89 -6.64 5.13 -7.30
N HIS A 90 -7.77 5.20 -7.99
CA HIS A 90 -8.72 6.30 -7.85
C HIS A 90 -10.07 5.77 -7.36
N ASP A 91 -10.78 6.62 -6.63
CA ASP A 91 -12.14 6.33 -6.15
C ASP A 91 -12.26 4.99 -5.39
N VAL A 92 -11.27 4.68 -4.56
CA VAL A 92 -11.25 3.45 -3.75
C VAL A 92 -12.28 3.55 -2.63
N ASP A 93 -13.09 2.52 -2.50
CA ASP A 93 -13.94 2.31 -1.33
C ASP A 93 -13.07 1.92 -0.12
N PHE A 94 -13.02 2.77 0.88
CA PHE A 94 -12.21 2.58 2.09
C PHE A 94 -13.05 2.74 3.36
N MET A 95 -12.94 1.78 4.27
CA MET A 95 -13.61 1.78 5.57
C MET A 95 -12.59 1.95 6.68
N GLN A 96 -12.74 3.00 7.47
CA GLN A 96 -11.86 3.27 8.61
C GLN A 96 -12.32 2.48 9.86
N GLY A 97 -12.23 1.14 9.79
CA GLY A 97 -12.73 0.24 10.84
C GLY A 97 -14.17 -0.23 10.59
N LYS A 98 -14.58 -1.29 11.33
CA LYS A 98 -15.85 -2.01 11.11
C LYS A 98 -17.09 -1.13 11.30
N ASP A 99 -17.04 -0.20 12.25
CA ASP A 99 -18.11 0.76 12.55
C ASP A 99 -17.75 2.19 12.09
N GLY A 100 -16.66 2.35 11.36
CA GLY A 100 -16.17 3.63 10.90
C GLY A 100 -16.88 4.15 9.65
N PRO A 101 -16.64 5.40 9.26
CA PRO A 101 -17.21 5.95 8.04
C PRO A 101 -16.58 5.29 6.80
N LYS A 102 -17.41 5.11 5.77
CA LYS A 102 -16.91 4.80 4.43
C LYS A 102 -16.38 6.08 3.79
N LEU A 103 -15.16 6.02 3.31
CA LEU A 103 -14.51 7.10 2.55
C LEU A 103 -14.31 6.65 1.10
N THR A 104 -14.30 7.60 0.20
CA THR A 104 -13.72 7.43 -1.14
C THR A 104 -12.34 8.06 -1.10
N ILE A 105 -11.32 7.30 -1.47
CA ILE A 105 -9.93 7.75 -1.39
C ILE A 105 -9.22 7.60 -2.74
N ASP A 106 -8.26 8.46 -3.01
CA ASP A 106 -7.18 8.21 -3.95
C ASP A 106 -6.00 7.63 -3.17
N TYR A 107 -5.33 6.63 -3.77
CA TYR A 107 -4.26 5.90 -3.12
C TYR A 107 -3.08 5.76 -4.07
N THR A 108 -1.91 6.24 -3.65
CA THR A 108 -0.66 6.14 -4.41
C THR A 108 0.37 5.41 -3.57
N GLN A 109 0.89 4.30 -4.10
CA GLN A 109 1.82 3.41 -3.41
C GLN A 109 3.12 3.28 -4.19
N TYR A 110 4.22 3.11 -3.44
CA TYR A 110 5.55 2.77 -3.93
C TYR A 110 6.11 1.63 -3.11
N ASP A 111 6.53 0.53 -3.77
CA ASP A 111 7.24 -0.59 -3.16
C ASP A 111 8.62 -0.70 -3.77
N PHE A 112 9.62 -0.90 -2.91
CA PHE A 112 11.02 -0.97 -3.29
C PHE A 112 11.52 -2.41 -3.17
N ALA A 113 12.29 -2.88 -4.14
CA ALA A 113 12.74 -4.26 -4.21
C ALA A 113 13.92 -4.57 -3.28
N LYS A 114 14.88 -3.64 -3.18
CA LYS A 114 16.16 -3.89 -2.51
C LYS A 114 16.05 -4.10 -1.02
N GLN A 115 15.17 -3.36 -0.40
CA GLN A 115 14.73 -3.54 0.98
C GLN A 115 13.20 -3.52 0.99
N PRO A 116 12.56 -4.15 1.97
CA PRO A 116 11.10 -4.19 2.02
C PRO A 116 10.50 -2.82 2.43
N ASP A 117 10.99 -1.75 1.81
CA ASP A 117 10.45 -0.41 2.00
C ASP A 117 9.17 -0.22 1.19
N ARG A 118 8.16 0.34 1.82
CA ARG A 118 6.83 0.59 1.26
C ARG A 118 6.30 1.93 1.72
N LEU A 119 5.75 2.71 0.80
CA LEU A 119 5.21 4.04 1.07
C LEU A 119 3.86 4.19 0.38
N ALA A 120 2.83 4.63 1.09
CA ALA A 120 1.55 4.94 0.48
C ALA A 120 0.95 6.24 1.00
N LEU A 121 0.45 7.05 0.08
CA LEU A 121 -0.31 8.27 0.35
C LEU A 121 -1.78 8.01 0.09
N ILE A 122 -2.61 8.33 1.07
CA ILE A 122 -4.07 8.33 0.99
C ILE A 122 -4.54 9.78 0.92
N GLU A 123 -5.37 10.09 -0.07
CA GLU A 123 -5.99 11.41 -0.21
C GLU A 123 -7.51 11.27 -0.30
N SER A 124 -8.23 12.04 0.51
CA SER A 124 -9.69 12.01 0.61
C SER A 124 -10.24 13.33 1.13
N SER A 125 -11.54 13.38 1.30
CA SER A 125 -12.20 14.44 2.05
C SER A 125 -13.27 13.88 2.99
N MET A 126 -13.30 14.40 4.21
CA MET A 126 -14.37 14.11 5.18
C MET A 126 -15.25 15.34 5.32
N PHE A 127 -16.51 15.25 4.86
CA PHE A 127 -17.45 16.39 4.86
C PHE A 127 -16.91 17.66 4.20
N GLY A 128 -16.13 17.52 3.10
CA GLY A 128 -15.51 18.63 2.37
C GLY A 128 -14.22 19.17 3.02
N VAL A 129 -13.75 18.58 4.11
CA VAL A 129 -12.46 18.88 4.73
C VAL A 129 -11.44 17.87 4.25
N PRO A 130 -10.27 18.28 3.73
CA PRO A 130 -9.23 17.37 3.28
C PRO A 130 -8.77 16.43 4.40
N PHE A 131 -8.76 15.13 4.10
CA PHE A 131 -8.16 14.09 4.93
C PHE A 131 -7.03 13.44 4.15
N GLN A 132 -5.90 13.21 4.81
CA GLN A 132 -4.74 12.55 4.23
C GLN A 132 -4.21 11.48 5.18
N GLY A 133 -3.81 10.33 4.61
CA GLY A 133 -3.12 9.27 5.33
C GLY A 133 -1.74 9.03 4.74
N TYR A 134 -0.79 8.67 5.58
CA TYR A 134 0.54 8.21 5.20
C TYR A 134 0.80 6.88 5.87
N ASP A 135 0.79 5.82 5.07
CA ASP A 135 1.09 4.47 5.47
C ASP A 135 2.51 4.14 4.99
N TYR A 136 3.36 3.65 5.86
CA TYR A 136 4.76 3.43 5.53
C TYR A 136 5.36 2.22 6.24
N TYR A 137 6.32 1.60 5.59
CA TYR A 137 7.29 0.69 6.16
C TYR A 137 8.67 1.08 5.65
N LEU A 138 9.53 1.55 6.51
CA LEU A 138 10.84 2.08 6.19
C LEU A 138 11.88 1.56 7.18
N ASP A 139 12.97 0.98 6.68
CA ASP A 139 14.08 0.49 7.49
C ASP A 139 13.62 -0.39 8.68
N GLY A 140 12.58 -1.21 8.48
CA GLY A 140 12.01 -2.10 9.49
C GLY A 140 11.03 -1.44 10.45
N LYS A 141 10.60 -0.20 10.19
CA LYS A 141 9.63 0.53 10.99
C LYS A 141 8.37 0.84 10.20
N GLY A 142 7.25 0.35 10.72
CA GLY A 142 5.92 0.57 10.17
C GLY A 142 5.14 1.65 10.89
N GLY A 143 4.27 2.32 10.15
CA GLY A 143 3.37 3.28 10.76
C GLY A 143 2.28 3.79 9.83
N MET A 144 1.20 4.24 10.45
CA MET A 144 0.08 4.88 9.77
C MET A 144 -0.25 6.21 10.44
N LYS A 145 -0.20 7.30 9.70
CA LYS A 145 -0.48 8.66 10.18
C LYS A 145 -1.68 9.23 9.42
N GLY A 146 -2.67 9.73 10.15
CA GLY A 146 -3.85 10.39 9.59
C GLY A 146 -3.89 11.88 9.94
N VAL A 147 -4.12 12.75 8.95
CA VAL A 147 -4.13 14.22 9.07
C VAL A 147 -5.40 14.78 8.45
N ILE A 148 -6.11 15.65 9.19
CA ILE A 148 -7.28 16.38 8.71
C ILE A 148 -6.95 17.87 8.51
N ALA A 149 -7.65 18.50 7.56
CA ALA A 149 -7.46 19.92 7.20
C ALA A 149 -6.01 20.26 6.81
N LYS A 150 -5.22 19.25 6.43
CA LYS A 150 -3.77 19.35 6.10
C LYS A 150 -2.88 19.86 7.25
N ALA A 151 -3.39 19.91 8.47
CA ALA A 151 -2.70 20.52 9.61
C ALA A 151 -2.81 19.76 10.92
N PHE A 152 -3.90 19.03 11.15
CA PHE A 152 -4.17 18.39 12.43
C PHE A 152 -4.00 16.88 12.34
N THR A 153 -3.02 16.33 13.04
CA THR A 153 -2.85 14.87 13.16
C THR A 153 -3.98 14.31 14.01
N LEU A 154 -4.76 13.39 13.45
CA LEU A 154 -5.83 12.67 14.14
C LEU A 154 -5.28 11.46 14.88
N PHE A 155 -4.35 10.73 14.23
CA PHE A 155 -3.70 9.55 14.79
C PHE A 155 -2.31 9.37 14.16
N HIS A 156 -1.44 8.67 14.88
CA HIS A 156 -0.17 8.17 14.39
C HIS A 156 0.13 6.85 15.09
N GLN A 157 -0.18 5.77 14.40
CA GLN A 157 0.00 4.40 14.88
C GLN A 157 1.40 3.93 14.50
N THR A 158 2.14 3.44 15.48
CA THR A 158 3.48 2.88 15.35
C THR A 158 3.65 1.79 16.40
N GLY A 159 4.77 1.08 16.38
CA GLY A 159 5.09 0.04 17.35
C GLY A 159 5.27 -1.32 16.68
N ASN A 160 5.57 -2.32 17.48
CA ASN A 160 5.95 -3.64 17.01
C ASN A 160 4.87 -4.31 16.13
N GLU A 161 3.60 -4.14 16.50
CA GLU A 161 2.45 -4.68 15.76
C GLU A 161 2.28 -3.99 14.39
N MET A 162 2.57 -2.68 14.33
CA MET A 162 2.59 -1.94 13.06
C MET A 162 3.79 -2.33 12.20
N ASP A 163 4.98 -2.48 12.79
CA ASP A 163 6.17 -2.97 12.08
C ASP A 163 5.86 -4.32 11.41
N GLN A 164 5.27 -5.25 12.17
CA GLN A 164 4.90 -6.58 11.69
C GLN A 164 3.79 -6.54 10.63
N ALA A 165 2.73 -5.74 10.86
CA ALA A 165 1.62 -5.58 9.93
C ALA A 165 2.08 -5.01 8.58
N CYS A 166 2.96 -4.02 8.58
CA CYS A 166 3.49 -3.41 7.37
C CYS A 166 4.43 -4.35 6.60
N LEU A 167 5.27 -5.15 7.30
CA LEU A 167 6.09 -6.18 6.67
C LEU A 167 5.22 -7.28 6.03
N ALA A 168 4.13 -7.69 6.69
CA ALA A 168 3.17 -8.66 6.13
C ALA A 168 2.47 -8.10 4.87
N THR A 169 2.17 -6.81 4.84
CA THR A 169 1.61 -6.14 3.67
C THR A 169 2.63 -6.12 2.52
N TYR A 170 3.89 -5.77 2.79
CA TYR A 170 4.96 -5.83 1.79
C TYR A 170 5.13 -7.26 1.22
N LEU A 171 5.11 -8.29 2.08
CA LEU A 171 5.18 -9.68 1.62
C LEU A 171 4.02 -10.03 0.67
N ALA A 172 2.79 -9.58 0.96
CA ALA A 172 1.63 -9.78 0.09
C ALA A 172 1.80 -9.15 -1.30
N GLU A 173 2.57 -8.07 -1.40
CA GLU A 173 2.76 -7.26 -2.60
C GLU A 173 4.05 -7.59 -3.37
N CYS A 174 4.97 -8.39 -2.79
CA CYS A 174 6.30 -8.64 -3.36
C CYS A 174 6.27 -9.30 -4.76
N LEU A 175 5.20 -10.00 -5.12
CA LEU A 175 5.05 -10.60 -6.45
C LEU A 175 4.81 -9.57 -7.57
N PHE A 176 4.39 -8.34 -7.23
CA PHE A 176 4.24 -7.24 -8.21
C PHE A 176 5.56 -6.55 -8.54
N ILE A 177 6.61 -6.85 -7.78
CA ILE A 177 7.98 -6.42 -8.04
C ILE A 177 8.94 -7.61 -7.86
N PRO A 178 9.06 -8.51 -8.86
CA PRO A 178 9.80 -9.77 -8.71
C PRO A 178 11.27 -9.62 -8.28
N SER A 179 11.90 -8.47 -8.49
CA SER A 179 13.23 -8.17 -7.94
C SER A 179 13.25 -8.31 -6.41
N ALA A 180 12.13 -8.05 -5.72
CA ALA A 180 12.02 -8.24 -4.27
C ALA A 180 12.28 -9.69 -3.84
N LEU A 181 11.90 -10.67 -4.68
CA LEU A 181 12.16 -12.09 -4.41
C LEU A 181 13.66 -12.42 -4.47
N LEU A 182 14.43 -11.66 -5.26
CA LEU A 182 15.86 -11.88 -5.48
C LEU A 182 16.73 -11.16 -4.44
N GLU A 183 16.23 -10.03 -3.94
CA GLU A 183 16.97 -9.11 -3.06
C GLU A 183 16.71 -9.37 -1.57
N ASN A 184 15.56 -9.96 -1.22
CA ASN A 184 15.16 -10.16 0.17
C ASN A 184 15.23 -11.64 0.58
N ASP A 185 15.35 -11.87 1.90
CA ASP A 185 15.33 -13.20 2.51
C ASP A 185 13.88 -13.67 2.63
N ILE A 186 13.36 -14.19 1.50
CA ILE A 186 12.00 -14.74 1.39
C ILE A 186 12.10 -16.24 1.16
N ASP A 187 11.73 -17.01 2.19
CA ASP A 187 11.59 -18.45 2.10
C ASP A 187 10.19 -18.83 1.58
N MET A 188 10.13 -19.88 0.75
CA MET A 188 8.88 -20.35 0.18
C MET A 188 8.75 -21.86 0.27
N GLU A 189 7.65 -22.31 0.89
CA GLU A 189 7.31 -23.74 1.08
C GLU A 189 6.06 -24.10 0.27
N VAL A 190 6.12 -25.22 -0.47
CA VAL A 190 4.98 -25.74 -1.22
C VAL A 190 3.98 -26.36 -0.25
N ILE A 191 2.72 -25.87 -0.26
CA ILE A 191 1.59 -26.54 0.40
C ILE A 191 0.94 -27.51 -0.58
N ASP A 192 0.63 -27.03 -1.78
CA ASP A 192 0.14 -27.81 -2.92
C ASP A 192 0.48 -27.09 -4.24
N ASP A 193 -0.09 -27.53 -5.37
CA ASP A 193 0.22 -27.00 -6.70
C ASP A 193 -0.14 -25.52 -6.87
N PHE A 194 -1.05 -25.00 -6.06
CA PHE A 194 -1.60 -23.63 -6.16
C PHE A 194 -1.46 -22.81 -4.85
N HIS A 195 -0.91 -23.41 -3.80
CA HIS A 195 -0.75 -22.70 -2.52
C HIS A 195 0.71 -22.79 -2.06
N ILE A 196 1.30 -21.60 -1.86
CA ILE A 196 2.70 -21.44 -1.42
C ILE A 196 2.72 -20.62 -0.13
N LYS A 197 3.29 -21.19 0.93
CA LYS A 197 3.59 -20.43 2.14
C LYS A 197 4.87 -19.65 1.90
N ALA A 198 4.83 -18.35 2.10
CA ALA A 198 5.98 -17.47 2.07
C ALA A 198 6.28 -16.92 3.46
N THR A 199 7.56 -16.74 3.78
CA THR A 199 8.03 -16.14 5.04
C THR A 199 9.13 -15.15 4.73
N ILE A 200 9.04 -13.95 5.28
CA ILE A 200 10.08 -12.92 5.20
C ILE A 200 10.59 -12.56 6.59
N SER A 201 11.91 -12.38 6.70
CA SER A 201 12.55 -11.87 7.92
C SER A 201 13.30 -10.59 7.60
N PHE A 202 13.02 -9.52 8.34
CA PHE A 202 13.71 -8.24 8.18
C PHE A 202 13.75 -7.45 9.49
N GLN A 203 14.92 -6.92 9.86
CA GLN A 203 15.15 -6.08 11.05
C GLN A 203 14.56 -6.66 12.35
N GLY A 204 14.66 -8.00 12.52
CA GLY A 204 14.19 -8.70 13.71
C GLY A 204 12.69 -9.02 13.73
N GLN A 205 11.94 -8.65 12.70
CA GLN A 205 10.57 -9.09 12.46
C GLN A 205 10.58 -10.30 11.53
N THR A 206 9.63 -11.23 11.75
CA THR A 206 9.38 -12.35 10.85
C THR A 206 7.88 -12.49 10.68
N VAL A 207 7.43 -12.55 9.45
CA VAL A 207 6.02 -12.73 9.10
C VAL A 207 5.88 -13.78 8.00
N SER A 208 4.73 -14.45 7.98
CA SER A 208 4.41 -15.45 6.98
C SER A 208 2.98 -15.30 6.46
N GLY A 209 2.72 -15.86 5.30
CA GLY A 209 1.39 -15.95 4.72
C GLY A 209 1.35 -16.94 3.57
N ILE A 210 0.17 -17.15 3.04
CA ILE A 210 -0.09 -18.13 1.99
C ILE A 210 -0.55 -17.37 0.73
N PHE A 211 0.24 -17.49 -0.33
CA PHE A 211 -0.18 -17.13 -1.68
C PHE A 211 -1.05 -18.23 -2.26
N ALA A 212 -2.18 -17.85 -2.85
CA ALA A 212 -3.03 -18.72 -3.64
C ALA A 212 -3.04 -18.29 -5.11
N PHE A 213 -3.02 -19.26 -6.00
CA PHE A 213 -3.02 -19.06 -7.45
C PHE A 213 -4.20 -19.79 -8.10
N ASN A 214 -4.69 -19.29 -9.23
CA ASN A 214 -5.66 -20.00 -10.07
C ASN A 214 -4.95 -21.01 -11.00
N GLU A 215 -5.73 -21.77 -11.79
CA GLU A 215 -5.21 -22.72 -12.76
C GLU A 215 -4.33 -22.11 -13.86
N GLN A 216 -4.40 -20.80 -14.06
CA GLN A 216 -3.55 -20.04 -14.98
C GLN A 216 -2.30 -19.49 -14.28
N TYR A 217 -2.07 -19.82 -13.01
CA TYR A 217 -1.01 -19.31 -12.16
C TYR A 217 -1.03 -17.78 -11.97
N GLU A 218 -2.21 -17.16 -12.04
CA GLU A 218 -2.41 -15.78 -11.61
C GLU A 218 -2.68 -15.78 -10.11
N MET A 219 -2.01 -14.93 -9.34
CA MET A 219 -2.22 -14.80 -7.90
C MET A 219 -3.65 -14.33 -7.61
N THR A 220 -4.39 -15.09 -6.83
CA THR A 220 -5.77 -14.73 -6.44
C THR A 220 -5.85 -14.10 -5.06
N SER A 221 -4.97 -14.52 -4.15
CA SER A 221 -4.92 -13.95 -2.81
C SER A 221 -3.59 -14.20 -2.09
N PHE A 222 -3.38 -13.42 -1.04
CA PHE A 222 -2.42 -13.69 0.02
C PHE A 222 -3.14 -13.60 1.37
N THR A 223 -3.02 -14.63 2.21
CA THR A 223 -3.66 -14.67 3.53
C THR A 223 -2.63 -14.86 4.63
N THR A 224 -2.74 -14.08 5.71
CA THR A 224 -1.83 -14.16 6.86
C THR A 224 -2.55 -13.98 8.19
N ASN A 225 -1.97 -14.56 9.25
CA ASN A 225 -2.35 -14.32 10.65
C ASN A 225 -1.36 -13.36 11.36
N ASP A 226 -0.31 -12.93 10.67
CA ASP A 226 0.78 -12.12 11.25
C ASP A 226 0.54 -10.60 11.07
N ARG A 227 -0.67 -10.21 10.64
CA ARG A 227 -1.08 -8.82 10.51
C ARG A 227 -2.20 -8.52 11.51
N ALA A 228 -1.89 -7.71 12.53
CA ALA A 228 -2.89 -7.27 13.49
C ALA A 228 -3.72 -6.07 12.99
N VAL A 229 -4.97 -5.98 13.43
CA VAL A 229 -5.73 -4.72 13.43
C VAL A 229 -5.21 -3.89 14.59
N VAL A 230 -4.75 -2.68 14.29
CA VAL A 230 -4.38 -1.70 15.31
C VAL A 230 -5.36 -0.55 15.19
N ASP A 231 -6.24 -0.40 16.17
CA ASP A 231 -7.23 0.66 16.21
C ASP A 231 -6.61 2.01 16.63
N THR A 232 -7.31 3.10 16.34
CA THR A 232 -6.82 4.46 16.64
C THR A 232 -6.70 4.75 18.13
N ASP A 233 -7.33 3.96 19.00
CA ASP A 233 -7.20 4.01 20.45
C ASP A 233 -6.05 3.15 20.99
N GLY A 234 -5.34 2.44 20.09
CA GLY A 234 -4.23 1.54 20.42
C GLY A 234 -4.65 0.11 20.73
N THR A 235 -5.93 -0.23 20.61
CA THR A 235 -6.41 -1.62 20.76
C THR A 235 -5.84 -2.47 19.62
N VAL A 236 -5.29 -3.64 19.98
CA VAL A 236 -4.72 -4.60 19.03
C VAL A 236 -5.60 -5.85 18.99
N THR A 237 -6.03 -6.23 17.80
CA THR A 237 -6.84 -7.43 17.59
C THR A 237 -6.23 -8.28 16.49
N TYR A 238 -6.04 -9.58 16.78
CA TYR A 238 -5.53 -10.53 15.80
C TYR A 238 -6.68 -11.27 15.12
N VAL A 239 -6.84 -11.02 13.84
CA VAL A 239 -7.76 -11.74 12.95
C VAL A 239 -7.04 -12.01 11.63
N PRO A 240 -7.35 -13.11 10.92
CA PRO A 240 -6.74 -13.35 9.61
C PRO A 240 -7.02 -12.19 8.67
N TRP A 241 -6.02 -11.86 7.87
CA TRP A 241 -6.11 -10.82 6.85
C TRP A 241 -5.84 -11.40 5.47
N THR A 242 -6.63 -10.99 4.49
CA THR A 242 -6.50 -11.42 3.10
C THR A 242 -6.40 -10.22 2.17
N ALA A 243 -5.37 -10.21 1.32
CA ALA A 243 -5.29 -9.36 0.13
C ALA A 243 -5.74 -10.19 -1.08
N GLU A 244 -6.68 -9.70 -1.86
CA GLU A 244 -7.22 -10.39 -3.03
C GLU A 244 -6.90 -9.63 -4.31
N CYS A 245 -6.53 -10.39 -5.35
CA CYS A 245 -6.24 -9.92 -6.69
C CYS A 245 -7.32 -10.41 -7.65
N ILE A 246 -7.95 -9.50 -8.37
CA ILE A 246 -9.15 -9.80 -9.15
C ILE A 246 -8.97 -9.28 -10.59
N ASP A 247 -9.48 -10.07 -11.56
CA ASP A 247 -9.59 -9.68 -12.98
C ASP A 247 -8.24 -9.27 -13.61
N TYR A 248 -7.36 -10.23 -13.86
CA TYR A 248 -6.09 -9.98 -14.55
C TYR A 248 -6.27 -9.53 -15.99
N THR A 249 -5.52 -8.49 -16.39
CA THR A 249 -5.48 -8.00 -17.78
C THR A 249 -4.03 -7.81 -18.24
N LEU A 250 -3.81 -7.79 -19.54
CA LEU A 250 -2.53 -7.44 -20.15
C LEU A 250 -2.45 -5.91 -20.24
N GLY A 251 -1.45 -5.33 -19.58
CA GLY A 251 -1.17 -3.90 -19.65
C GLY A 251 -0.46 -3.48 -20.94
N GLU A 252 -0.35 -2.17 -21.16
CA GLU A 252 0.39 -1.59 -22.29
C GLU A 252 1.91 -1.86 -22.22
N ASP A 253 2.41 -2.10 -21.01
CA ASP A 253 3.79 -2.49 -20.72
C ASP A 253 4.11 -3.96 -21.09
N GLY A 254 3.11 -4.72 -21.52
CA GLY A 254 3.21 -6.15 -21.86
C GLY A 254 3.15 -7.07 -20.64
N LEU A 255 2.95 -6.53 -19.45
CA LEU A 255 2.79 -7.30 -18.21
C LEU A 255 1.30 -7.55 -17.90
N ARG A 256 1.03 -8.67 -17.25
CA ARG A 256 -0.31 -8.98 -16.76
C ARG A 256 -0.44 -8.58 -15.30
N HIS A 257 -1.46 -7.78 -15.01
CA HIS A 257 -1.74 -7.28 -13.66
C HIS A 257 -3.20 -7.54 -13.28
N PRO A 258 -3.50 -7.70 -11.98
CA PRO A 258 -4.88 -7.60 -11.53
C PRO A 258 -5.39 -6.17 -11.79
N THR A 259 -6.66 -6.04 -12.12
CA THR A 259 -7.30 -4.72 -12.30
C THR A 259 -7.94 -4.20 -11.02
N LYS A 260 -8.14 -5.08 -10.04
CA LYS A 260 -8.79 -4.76 -8.77
C LYS A 260 -8.06 -5.40 -7.61
N PHE A 261 -8.00 -4.66 -6.50
CA PHE A 261 -7.56 -5.17 -5.21
C PHE A 261 -8.66 -5.05 -4.17
N ARG A 262 -8.68 -6.05 -3.28
CA ARG A 262 -9.55 -6.05 -2.11
C ARG A 262 -8.74 -6.47 -0.89
N ALA A 263 -8.82 -5.71 0.20
CA ALA A 263 -8.23 -6.09 1.48
C ALA A 263 -9.33 -6.37 2.50
N VAL A 264 -9.21 -7.52 3.17
CA VAL A 264 -10.26 -8.13 3.95
C VAL A 264 -9.75 -8.54 5.31
N TRP A 265 -10.47 -8.19 6.37
CA TRP A 265 -10.34 -8.79 7.69
C TRP A 265 -11.34 -9.94 7.82
N ASN A 266 -10.85 -11.15 8.03
CA ASN A 266 -11.68 -12.36 8.10
C ASN A 266 -12.12 -12.60 9.55
N TYR A 267 -13.10 -11.83 10.04
CA TYR A 267 -13.65 -12.00 11.38
C TYR A 267 -14.50 -13.26 11.49
N PRO A 268 -14.62 -13.85 12.70
CA PRO A 268 -15.45 -15.05 12.90
C PRO A 268 -16.94 -14.85 12.60
N ASP A 269 -17.41 -13.60 12.67
CA ASP A 269 -18.81 -13.21 12.41
C ASP A 269 -19.05 -12.74 10.96
N GLY A 270 -18.03 -12.78 10.12
CA GLY A 270 -18.09 -12.46 8.70
C GLY A 270 -16.95 -11.58 8.22
N ASP A 271 -16.66 -11.66 6.95
CA ASP A 271 -15.60 -10.90 6.30
C ASP A 271 -15.90 -9.40 6.29
N PHE A 272 -14.90 -8.61 6.61
CA PHE A 272 -14.95 -7.16 6.55
C PHE A 272 -14.00 -6.63 5.48
N VAL A 273 -14.56 -6.26 4.33
CA VAL A 273 -13.81 -5.60 3.25
C VAL A 273 -13.62 -4.14 3.62
N TYR A 274 -12.38 -3.74 3.91
CA TYR A 274 -12.09 -2.36 4.28
C TYR A 274 -11.42 -1.55 3.16
N PHE A 275 -10.89 -2.21 2.14
CA PHE A 275 -10.32 -1.60 0.94
C PHE A 275 -10.83 -2.35 -0.29
N TYR A 276 -11.40 -1.61 -1.25
CA TYR A 276 -11.78 -2.14 -2.55
C TYR A 276 -11.49 -1.08 -3.62
N GLY A 277 -10.49 -1.32 -4.44
CA GLY A 277 -10.00 -0.36 -5.41
C GLY A 277 -9.75 -0.94 -6.80
N LEU A 278 -10.00 -0.11 -7.80
CA LEU A 278 -9.55 -0.33 -9.18
C LEU A 278 -8.16 0.25 -9.33
N ILE A 279 -7.24 -0.52 -9.89
CA ILE A 279 -5.92 -0.03 -10.25
C ILE A 279 -6.07 0.85 -11.48
N SER A 280 -5.69 2.11 -11.36
CA SER A 280 -5.69 3.06 -12.48
C SER A 280 -4.40 3.00 -13.27
N GLN A 281 -3.26 2.75 -12.59
CA GLN A 281 -1.95 2.65 -13.21
C GLN A 281 -1.00 1.80 -12.36
N ILE A 282 -0.20 0.96 -13.03
CA ILE A 282 1.01 0.34 -12.50
C ILE A 282 2.18 0.83 -13.37
N SER A 283 3.29 1.20 -12.74
CA SER A 283 4.51 1.59 -13.44
C SER A 283 5.75 1.12 -12.69
N TYR A 284 6.81 0.83 -13.44
CA TYR A 284 8.07 0.28 -12.94
C TYR A 284 9.23 1.22 -13.21
N GLU A 285 10.15 1.33 -12.24
CA GLU A 285 11.38 2.14 -12.35
C GLU A 285 12.61 1.37 -11.83
#